data_760792c1c951a173164f0f686f5ade2b
#
_entry.id   760792c1c951a173164f0f686f5ade2b
#
_cell.length_a   1.000
_cell.length_b   1.000
_cell.length_c   1.000
_cell.angle_alpha   90.00
_cell.angle_beta   90.00
_cell.angle_gamma   90.00
#
_symmetry.space_group_name_H-M   'P 1'
#
loop_
_entity.id
_entity.type
_entity.pdbx_description
1 polymer ?
#
loop_
_entity_poly.entity_id
_entity_poly.type
_entity_poly.pdbx_seq_one_letter_code
_entity_poly.pdbx_strand_id
1 'polypeptide(L)'
;MAEPEFDLIAIGGGFAGLTAAARAADQGLRAAVLERDTGDRYFCNSRITSGVFHVASNDVRISADELAAAIEKETAGYAKPELTRAIAENAGSTVEWLRSIGVKFVAKGIGYVNKRTHLVLAPPRRMRAGLDWEGRGGDYTLRALEAHLTKSGGSFRRGAEVTGLIMTHGTCTGVRVIEYGAETEISAAAAVIAAGGFQANPDMLTA
;
A
#
# COMPACT_ATOMS: atom_id res chain seq x y z
N MET A 1 -19.47 16.31 -19.23
CA MET A 1 -19.17 14.89 -18.96
C MET A 1 -19.92 14.50 -17.71
N ALA A 2 -20.41 13.27 -17.61
CA ALA A 2 -21.04 12.79 -16.37
C ALA A 2 -19.98 12.78 -15.24
N GLU A 3 -20.45 12.97 -14.01
CA GLU A 3 -19.60 12.85 -12.83
C GLU A 3 -19.11 11.41 -12.69
N PRO A 4 -17.81 11.16 -12.42
CA PRO A 4 -17.29 9.80 -12.27
C PRO A 4 -17.88 9.11 -11.03
N GLU A 5 -17.97 7.79 -11.06
CA GLU A 5 -18.45 6.99 -9.92
C GLU A 5 -17.55 7.17 -8.70
N PHE A 6 -16.22 7.18 -8.92
CA PHE A 6 -15.22 7.40 -7.89
C PHE A 6 -14.30 8.58 -8.23
N ASP A 7 -13.82 9.26 -7.21
CA ASP A 7 -12.75 10.24 -7.34
C ASP A 7 -11.39 9.55 -7.43
N LEU A 8 -11.23 8.40 -6.75
CA LEU A 8 -10.02 7.60 -6.79
C LEU A 8 -10.32 6.09 -6.74
N ILE A 9 -9.72 5.35 -7.65
CA ILE A 9 -9.66 3.88 -7.59
C ILE A 9 -8.22 3.45 -7.32
N ALA A 10 -8.01 2.64 -6.29
CA ALA A 10 -6.75 1.95 -6.03
C ALA A 10 -6.84 0.49 -6.51
N ILE A 11 -5.92 0.11 -7.40
CA ILE A 11 -5.85 -1.23 -8.00
C ILE A 11 -4.92 -2.10 -7.17
N GLY A 12 -5.50 -3.02 -6.40
CA GLY A 12 -4.79 -3.93 -5.50
C GLY A 12 -4.92 -3.56 -4.02
N GLY A 13 -5.26 -4.54 -3.19
CA GLY A 13 -5.55 -4.43 -1.76
C GLY A 13 -4.32 -4.51 -0.84
N GLY A 14 -3.10 -4.29 -1.35
CA GLY A 14 -1.88 -4.19 -0.54
C GLY A 14 -1.79 -2.89 0.26
N PHE A 15 -0.69 -2.71 1.01
CA PHE A 15 -0.48 -1.48 1.79
C PHE A 15 -0.59 -0.22 0.95
N ALA A 16 -0.01 -0.21 -0.25
CA ALA A 16 -0.04 0.98 -1.10
C ALA A 16 -1.46 1.37 -1.51
N GLY A 17 -2.25 0.41 -2.01
CA GLY A 17 -3.61 0.68 -2.46
C GLY A 17 -4.55 1.06 -1.33
N LEU A 18 -4.54 0.29 -0.23
CA LEU A 18 -5.35 0.60 0.94
C LEU A 18 -4.99 1.94 1.57
N THR A 19 -3.70 2.26 1.66
CA THR A 19 -3.26 3.56 2.20
C THR A 19 -3.71 4.72 1.31
N ALA A 20 -3.55 4.59 -0.01
CA ALA A 20 -3.98 5.62 -0.95
C ALA A 20 -5.49 5.87 -0.87
N ALA A 21 -6.30 4.80 -0.90
CA ALA A 21 -7.75 4.91 -0.83
C ALA A 21 -8.24 5.43 0.54
N ALA A 22 -7.65 4.95 1.64
CA ALA A 22 -8.00 5.41 2.99
C ALA A 22 -7.67 6.90 3.17
N ARG A 23 -6.51 7.36 2.67
CA ARG A 23 -6.16 8.78 2.70
C ARG A 23 -7.05 9.64 1.82
N ALA A 24 -7.48 9.14 0.66
CA ALA A 24 -8.46 9.83 -0.17
C ALA A 24 -9.82 9.96 0.54
N ALA A 25 -10.29 8.88 1.17
CA ALA A 25 -11.53 8.89 1.94
C ALA A 25 -11.46 9.83 3.15
N ASP A 26 -10.33 9.94 3.85
CA ASP A 26 -10.12 10.92 4.92
C ASP A 26 -10.24 12.38 4.44
N GLN A 27 -10.05 12.62 3.14
CA GLN A 27 -10.22 13.94 2.52
C GLN A 27 -11.63 14.14 1.93
N GLY A 28 -12.55 13.22 2.19
CA GLY A 28 -13.93 13.29 1.71
C GLY A 28 -14.11 12.84 0.24
N LEU A 29 -13.09 12.23 -0.36
CA LEU A 29 -13.17 11.72 -1.72
C LEU A 29 -13.86 10.35 -1.76
N ARG A 30 -14.63 10.09 -2.81
CA ARG A 30 -15.22 8.77 -3.09
C ARG A 30 -14.10 7.83 -3.55
N ALA A 31 -13.61 6.99 -2.65
CA ALA A 31 -12.48 6.12 -2.92
C ALA A 31 -12.87 4.64 -2.89
N ALA A 32 -12.30 3.86 -3.81
CA ALA A 32 -12.46 2.41 -3.87
C ALA A 32 -11.11 1.70 -3.97
N VAL A 33 -11.02 0.54 -3.35
CA VAL A 33 -9.97 -0.45 -3.61
C VAL A 33 -10.59 -1.62 -4.38
N LEU A 34 -9.95 -2.02 -5.47
CA LEU A 34 -10.32 -3.20 -6.26
C LEU A 34 -9.26 -4.27 -6.06
N GLU A 35 -9.65 -5.39 -5.45
CA GLU A 35 -8.78 -6.54 -5.18
C GLU A 35 -9.31 -7.77 -5.93
N ARG A 36 -8.44 -8.42 -6.70
CA ARG A 36 -8.82 -9.57 -7.54
C ARG A 36 -9.19 -10.82 -6.77
N ASP A 37 -8.58 -11.05 -5.61
CA ASP A 37 -8.89 -12.20 -4.77
C ASP A 37 -10.25 -12.02 -4.08
N THR A 38 -10.99 -13.11 -3.93
CA THR A 38 -12.32 -13.14 -3.29
C THR A 38 -12.27 -13.36 -1.78
N GLY A 39 -11.14 -13.85 -1.27
CA GLY A 39 -10.98 -14.21 0.13
C GLY A 39 -10.89 -13.01 1.07
N ASP A 40 -11.47 -13.12 2.27
CA ASP A 40 -11.34 -12.10 3.32
C ASP A 40 -9.89 -11.82 3.70
N ARG A 41 -9.05 -12.83 3.56
CA ARG A 41 -7.62 -12.77 3.80
C ARG A 41 -6.83 -13.09 2.54
N TYR A 42 -7.13 -12.35 1.46
CA TYR A 42 -6.43 -12.44 0.18
C TYR A 42 -4.91 -12.43 0.35
N PHE A 43 -4.22 -13.17 -0.51
CA PHE A 43 -2.77 -13.26 -0.46
C PHE A 43 -2.12 -12.04 -1.13
N CYS A 44 -1.21 -11.38 -0.41
CA CYS A 44 -0.39 -10.30 -0.95
C CYS A 44 0.92 -10.17 -0.18
N ASN A 45 1.94 -9.55 -0.79
CA ASN A 45 3.24 -9.36 -0.16
C ASN A 45 3.16 -8.55 1.14
N SER A 46 2.23 -7.61 1.23
CA SER A 46 1.99 -6.81 2.44
C SER A 46 1.58 -7.67 3.63
N ARG A 47 0.88 -8.77 3.39
CA ARG A 47 0.40 -9.67 4.44
C ARG A 47 1.51 -10.55 5.00
N ILE A 48 2.43 -10.98 4.14
CA ILE A 48 3.56 -11.84 4.52
C ILE A 48 4.82 -11.09 4.94
N THR A 49 4.79 -9.75 4.93
CA THR A 49 5.94 -8.92 5.30
C THR A 49 6.41 -9.18 6.73
N SER A 50 7.69 -9.00 7.00
CA SER A 50 8.23 -8.92 8.36
C SER A 50 7.76 -7.66 9.09
N GLY A 51 7.27 -6.66 8.35
CA GLY A 51 6.68 -5.45 8.89
C GLY A 51 7.68 -4.45 9.47
N VAL A 52 8.93 -4.51 9.04
CA VAL A 52 9.94 -3.53 9.47
C VAL A 52 9.77 -2.24 8.68
N PHE A 53 9.64 -1.13 9.42
CA PHE A 53 9.54 0.23 8.87
C PHE A 53 10.86 0.95 9.07
N HIS A 54 11.55 1.21 7.97
CA HIS A 54 12.77 2.01 7.94
C HIS A 54 12.94 2.66 6.55
N VAL A 55 13.69 3.72 6.49
CA VAL A 55 14.13 4.32 5.21
C VAL A 55 15.66 4.25 5.19
N ALA A 56 16.22 3.58 4.19
CA ALA A 56 17.67 3.41 4.05
C ALA A 56 18.34 3.00 5.39
N SER A 57 17.77 2.00 6.07
CA SER A 57 18.20 1.51 7.38
C SER A 57 18.17 2.53 8.52
N ASN A 58 17.47 3.65 8.35
CA ASN A 58 17.26 4.66 9.39
C ASN A 58 15.84 4.65 9.94
N ASP A 59 15.66 5.22 11.11
CA ASP A 59 14.34 5.48 11.68
C ASP A 59 13.57 6.45 10.79
N VAL A 60 12.36 6.08 10.40
CA VAL A 60 11.49 6.91 9.54
C VAL A 60 11.07 8.23 10.19
N ARG A 61 11.35 8.43 11.47
CA ARG A 61 10.97 9.61 12.25
C ARG A 61 12.09 10.65 12.40
N ILE A 62 13.28 10.39 11.87
CA ILE A 62 14.33 11.41 11.82
C ILE A 62 13.96 12.51 10.82
N SER A 63 14.73 13.58 10.74
CA SER A 63 14.42 14.70 9.87
C SER A 63 14.35 14.30 8.39
N ALA A 64 13.55 15.02 7.62
CA ALA A 64 13.40 14.77 6.18
C ALA A 64 14.74 14.92 5.44
N ASP A 65 15.58 15.87 5.87
CA ASP A 65 16.88 16.09 5.25
C ASP A 65 17.85 14.92 5.53
N GLU A 66 17.85 14.38 6.75
CA GLU A 66 18.64 13.20 7.09
C GLU A 66 18.16 11.96 6.33
N LEU A 67 16.83 11.76 6.19
CA LEU A 67 16.28 10.65 5.42
C LEU A 67 16.59 10.79 3.92
N ALA A 68 16.46 11.98 3.36
CA ALA A 68 16.78 12.23 1.95
C ALA A 68 18.27 11.96 1.67
N ALA A 69 19.16 12.45 2.52
CA ALA A 69 20.60 12.19 2.40
C ALA A 69 20.93 10.69 2.54
N ALA A 70 20.23 9.97 3.42
CA ALA A 70 20.41 8.53 3.57
C ALA A 70 19.95 7.76 2.31
N ILE A 71 18.81 8.11 1.72
CA ILE A 71 18.33 7.52 0.47
C ILE A 71 19.34 7.75 -0.67
N GLU A 72 19.79 8.99 -0.82
CA GLU A 72 20.74 9.36 -1.88
C GLU A 72 22.04 8.57 -1.76
N LYS A 73 22.56 8.44 -0.55
CA LYS A 73 23.76 7.66 -0.26
C LYS A 73 23.57 6.18 -0.57
N GLU A 74 22.51 5.57 -0.09
CA GLU A 74 22.26 4.12 -0.26
C GLU A 74 21.93 3.75 -1.73
N THR A 75 21.37 4.68 -2.48
CA THR A 75 21.06 4.49 -3.91
C THR A 75 22.18 4.97 -4.83
N ALA A 76 23.29 5.46 -4.28
CA ALA A 76 24.43 6.00 -5.07
C ALA A 76 23.98 7.04 -6.12
N GLY A 77 22.98 7.87 -5.80
CA GLY A 77 22.45 8.89 -6.71
C GLY A 77 21.47 8.40 -7.77
N TYR A 78 21.10 7.11 -7.79
CA TYR A 78 20.11 6.59 -8.75
C TYR A 78 18.65 6.92 -8.38
N ALA A 79 18.37 7.31 -7.15
CA ALA A 79 17.01 7.72 -6.75
C ALA A 79 16.63 9.04 -7.42
N LYS A 80 15.37 9.13 -7.85
CA LYS A 80 14.82 10.39 -8.36
C LYS A 80 14.64 11.38 -7.20
N PRO A 81 15.21 12.60 -7.28
CA PRO A 81 15.19 13.57 -6.18
C PRO A 81 13.77 13.88 -5.66
N GLU A 82 12.81 14.04 -6.57
CA GLU A 82 11.41 14.32 -6.21
C GLU A 82 10.76 13.18 -5.43
N LEU A 83 11.06 11.91 -5.75
CA LEU A 83 10.55 10.75 -5.01
C LEU A 83 11.26 10.59 -3.68
N THR A 84 12.58 10.83 -3.65
CA THR A 84 13.37 10.84 -2.42
C THR A 84 12.77 11.84 -1.43
N ARG A 85 12.49 13.05 -1.89
CA ARG A 85 11.93 14.12 -1.06
C ARG A 85 10.53 13.77 -0.57
N ALA A 86 9.67 13.27 -1.45
CA ALA A 86 8.33 12.85 -1.09
C ALA A 86 8.32 11.76 -0.02
N ILE A 87 9.21 10.75 -0.11
CA ILE A 87 9.34 9.72 0.92
C ILE A 87 9.82 10.33 2.23
N ALA A 88 10.89 11.12 2.19
CA ALA A 88 11.52 11.67 3.38
C ALA A 88 10.59 12.59 4.18
N GLU A 89 9.84 13.46 3.50
CA GLU A 89 8.92 14.41 4.14
C GLU A 89 7.68 13.73 4.73
N ASN A 90 7.25 12.61 4.17
CA ASN A 90 6.01 11.96 4.58
C ASN A 90 6.21 10.73 5.48
N ALA A 91 7.43 10.22 5.64
CA ALA A 91 7.68 8.97 6.36
C ALA A 91 7.20 9.03 7.82
N GLY A 92 7.59 10.07 8.56
CA GLY A 92 7.21 10.24 9.97
C GLY A 92 5.71 10.45 10.16
N SER A 93 5.12 11.37 9.41
CA SER A 93 3.68 11.67 9.47
C SER A 93 2.81 10.48 9.06
N THR A 94 3.27 9.65 8.12
CA THR A 94 2.60 8.40 7.74
C THR A 94 2.53 7.43 8.92
N VAL A 95 3.60 7.29 9.70
CA VAL A 95 3.58 6.44 10.91
C VAL A 95 2.58 6.95 11.93
N GLU A 96 2.55 8.26 12.17
CA GLU A 96 1.60 8.84 13.14
C GLU A 96 0.14 8.67 12.66
N TRP A 97 -0.12 8.87 11.37
CA TRP A 97 -1.44 8.59 10.80
C TRP A 97 -1.82 7.11 10.94
N LEU A 98 -0.92 6.18 10.61
CA LEU A 98 -1.18 4.75 10.79
C LEU A 98 -1.51 4.40 12.25
N ARG A 99 -0.83 5.03 13.22
CA ARG A 99 -1.15 4.86 14.64
C ARG A 99 -2.53 5.37 14.99
N SER A 100 -2.92 6.52 14.46
CA SER A 100 -4.23 7.13 14.73
C SER A 100 -5.40 6.28 14.26
N ILE A 101 -5.21 5.45 13.23
CA ILE A 101 -6.21 4.50 12.72
C ILE A 101 -6.11 3.10 13.34
N GLY A 102 -5.29 2.93 14.38
CA GLY A 102 -5.20 1.71 15.16
C GLY A 102 -4.10 0.73 14.76
N VAL A 103 -3.23 1.09 13.81
CA VAL A 103 -2.04 0.29 13.50
C VAL A 103 -1.05 0.35 14.66
N LYS A 104 -0.58 -0.80 15.10
CA LYS A 104 0.33 -0.92 16.25
C LYS A 104 1.76 -1.18 15.79
N PHE A 105 2.68 -0.44 16.37
CA PHE A 105 4.12 -0.60 16.17
C PHE A 105 4.80 -0.94 17.48
N VAL A 106 5.85 -1.76 17.41
CA VAL A 106 6.79 -1.98 18.50
C VAL A 106 8.18 -1.53 18.06
N ALA A 107 8.89 -0.85 18.94
CA ALA A 107 10.31 -0.56 18.75
C ALA A 107 11.10 -1.80 19.17
N LYS A 108 11.52 -2.61 18.20
CA LYS A 108 12.25 -3.85 18.49
C LYS A 108 13.34 -4.07 17.45
N GLY A 109 14.57 -4.32 17.91
CA GLY A 109 15.59 -4.88 17.05
C GLY A 109 15.16 -6.26 16.55
N ILE A 110 15.25 -6.49 15.24
CA ILE A 110 15.06 -7.81 14.64
C ILE A 110 16.42 -8.30 14.15
N GLY A 111 16.91 -9.37 14.79
CA GLY A 111 18.18 -10.01 14.41
C GLY A 111 19.40 -9.09 14.52
N TYR A 112 20.14 -8.98 13.44
CA TYR A 112 21.37 -8.18 13.31
C TYR A 112 21.12 -6.69 12.98
N VAL A 113 19.88 -6.27 12.79
CA VAL A 113 19.53 -4.86 12.55
C VAL A 113 19.52 -4.12 13.90
N ASN A 114 20.30 -3.07 13.99
CA ASN A 114 20.59 -2.34 15.23
C ASN A 114 19.34 -1.64 15.79
N LYS A 115 18.82 -2.10 16.62
CA LYS A 115 18.17 -2.37 17.92
C LYS A 115 17.11 -1.38 18.43
N ARG A 116 17.11 -0.10 18.10
CA ARG A 116 16.19 0.87 18.71
C ARG A 116 15.55 1.85 17.72
N THR A 117 16.02 1.82 16.49
CA THR A 117 15.68 2.81 15.48
C THR A 117 14.57 2.37 14.52
N HIS A 118 14.21 1.08 14.51
CA HIS A 118 13.22 0.56 13.58
C HIS A 118 11.89 0.31 14.27
N LEU A 119 10.83 0.75 13.63
CA LEU A 119 9.48 0.37 13.98
C LEU A 119 9.13 -0.95 13.30
N VAL A 120 8.39 -1.81 14.01
CA VAL A 120 7.91 -3.09 13.49
C VAL A 120 6.42 -3.19 13.73
N LEU A 121 5.68 -3.58 12.71
CA LEU A 121 4.24 -3.84 12.81
C LEU A 121 3.97 -4.92 13.86
N ALA A 122 3.05 -4.68 14.78
CA ALA A 122 2.71 -5.59 15.86
C ALA A 122 1.47 -6.45 15.52
N PRO A 123 1.47 -7.72 15.91
CA PRO A 123 2.59 -8.46 16.49
C PRO A 123 3.67 -8.78 15.45
N PRO A 124 4.96 -8.73 15.84
CA PRO A 124 6.04 -9.01 14.91
C PRO A 124 5.98 -10.45 14.42
N ARG A 125 6.33 -10.67 13.15
CA ARG A 125 6.42 -12.00 12.57
C ARG A 125 7.51 -12.80 13.26
N ARG A 126 7.19 -14.03 13.67
CA ARG A 126 8.23 -14.98 14.10
C ARG A 126 8.95 -15.49 12.86
N MET A 127 10.28 -15.58 12.93
CA MET A 127 11.11 -16.19 11.88
C MET A 127 10.95 -17.73 11.96
N ARG A 128 9.81 -18.25 11.50
CA ARG A 128 9.60 -19.69 11.27
C ARG A 128 9.36 -19.90 9.79
N ALA A 129 9.82 -21.03 9.27
CA ALA A 129 9.53 -21.45 7.92
C ALA A 129 8.02 -21.57 7.69
N GLY A 130 7.56 -21.19 6.51
CA GLY A 130 6.17 -21.30 6.10
C GLY A 130 5.44 -19.96 5.92
N LEU A 131 4.25 -20.04 5.32
CA LEU A 131 3.36 -18.91 5.05
C LEU A 131 2.45 -18.56 6.24
N ASP A 132 2.86 -18.88 7.47
CA ASP A 132 2.12 -18.54 8.70
C ASP A 132 2.17 -17.03 8.95
N TRP A 133 1.31 -16.30 8.24
CA TRP A 133 1.20 -14.85 8.26
C TRP A 133 -0.07 -14.35 8.96
N GLU A 134 -1.06 -15.21 9.13
CA GLU A 134 -2.32 -14.84 9.77
C GLU A 134 -2.12 -14.33 11.20
N GLY A 135 -2.79 -13.22 11.53
CA GLY A 135 -2.67 -12.59 12.84
C GLY A 135 -1.29 -11.97 13.12
N ARG A 136 -0.48 -11.72 12.11
CA ARG A 136 0.80 -10.99 12.22
C ARG A 136 0.60 -9.51 11.89
N GLY A 137 1.62 -8.70 12.14
CA GLY A 137 1.56 -7.25 11.99
C GLY A 137 1.07 -6.78 10.63
N GLY A 138 1.51 -7.44 9.54
CA GLY A 138 1.03 -7.16 8.18
C GLY A 138 -0.47 -7.42 8.01
N ASP A 139 -0.95 -8.57 8.49
CA ASP A 139 -2.37 -8.92 8.43
C ASP A 139 -3.24 -7.97 9.26
N TYR A 140 -2.83 -7.67 10.50
CA TYR A 140 -3.55 -6.70 11.35
C TYR A 140 -3.57 -5.30 10.74
N THR A 141 -2.46 -4.86 10.13
CA THR A 141 -2.38 -3.55 9.49
C THR A 141 -3.30 -3.42 8.29
N LEU A 142 -3.36 -4.44 7.42
CA LEU A 142 -4.30 -4.44 6.29
C LEU A 142 -5.75 -4.38 6.75
N ARG A 143 -6.09 -5.14 7.79
CA ARG A 143 -7.45 -5.12 8.36
C ARG A 143 -7.79 -3.76 9.00
N ALA A 144 -6.83 -3.12 9.66
CA ALA A 144 -7.02 -1.78 10.22
C ALA A 144 -7.24 -0.73 9.12
N LEU A 145 -6.46 -0.78 8.05
CA LEU A 145 -6.60 0.10 6.89
C LEU A 145 -7.95 -0.10 6.19
N GLU A 146 -8.37 -1.35 5.96
CA GLU A 146 -9.67 -1.67 5.36
C GLU A 146 -10.83 -1.18 6.22
N ALA A 147 -10.78 -1.45 7.53
CA ALA A 147 -11.81 -0.99 8.47
C ALA A 147 -11.88 0.54 8.50
N HIS A 148 -10.74 1.22 8.45
CA HIS A 148 -10.68 2.67 8.40
C HIS A 148 -11.25 3.22 7.09
N LEU A 149 -10.85 2.67 5.94
CA LEU A 149 -11.39 3.02 4.62
C LEU A 149 -12.93 2.97 4.62
N THR A 150 -13.49 1.84 5.07
CA THR A 150 -14.94 1.64 5.12
C THR A 150 -15.61 2.63 6.08
N LYS A 151 -15.01 2.87 7.25
CA LYS A 151 -15.52 3.84 8.23
C LYS A 151 -15.53 5.27 7.67
N SER A 152 -14.57 5.62 6.83
CA SER A 152 -14.45 6.93 6.18
C SER A 152 -15.29 7.05 4.89
N GLY A 153 -16.15 6.08 4.61
CA GLY A 153 -17.06 6.10 3.46
C GLY A 153 -16.48 5.55 2.15
N GLY A 154 -15.26 5.04 2.17
CA GLY A 154 -14.68 4.34 1.02
C GLY A 154 -15.16 2.90 0.90
N SER A 155 -14.87 2.26 -0.23
CA SER A 155 -15.26 0.88 -0.52
C SER A 155 -14.06 -0.03 -0.76
N PHE A 156 -14.22 -1.31 -0.38
CA PHE A 156 -13.27 -2.37 -0.69
C PHE A 156 -14.00 -3.49 -1.43
N ARG A 157 -13.67 -3.71 -2.71
CA ARG A 157 -14.32 -4.69 -3.58
C ARG A 157 -13.38 -5.86 -3.83
N ARG A 158 -13.75 -7.04 -3.35
CA ARG A 158 -13.05 -8.30 -3.59
C ARG A 158 -13.61 -9.00 -4.84
N GLY A 159 -12.79 -9.82 -5.49
CA GLY A 159 -13.16 -10.48 -6.74
C GLY A 159 -13.26 -9.50 -7.92
N ALA A 160 -12.66 -8.32 -7.78
CA ALA A 160 -12.64 -7.26 -8.78
C ALA A 160 -11.26 -7.24 -9.48
N GLU A 161 -11.13 -7.99 -10.56
CA GLU A 161 -9.90 -8.06 -11.34
C GLU A 161 -9.85 -6.94 -12.36
N VAL A 162 -8.96 -5.97 -12.15
CA VAL A 162 -8.73 -4.89 -13.11
C VAL A 162 -7.90 -5.40 -14.27
N THR A 163 -8.46 -5.34 -15.48
CA THR A 163 -7.83 -5.80 -16.73
C THR A 163 -7.21 -4.68 -17.54
N GLY A 164 -7.60 -3.43 -17.30
CA GLY A 164 -7.05 -2.30 -18.04
C GLY A 164 -7.49 -0.94 -17.51
N LEU A 165 -6.77 0.08 -17.93
CA LEU A 165 -7.14 1.48 -17.70
C LEU A 165 -7.99 1.98 -18.88
N ILE A 166 -8.98 2.83 -18.59
CA ILE A 166 -9.73 3.58 -19.61
C ILE A 166 -9.05 4.94 -19.75
N MET A 167 -8.53 5.21 -20.94
CA MET A 167 -7.79 6.43 -21.22
C MET A 167 -8.58 7.31 -22.21
N THR A 168 -8.77 8.57 -21.87
CA THR A 168 -9.42 9.58 -22.73
C THR A 168 -8.50 10.78 -22.89
N HIS A 169 -8.04 11.04 -24.11
CA HIS A 169 -7.09 12.14 -24.40
C HIS A 169 -5.85 12.16 -23.48
N GLY A 170 -5.29 10.97 -23.18
CA GLY A 170 -4.11 10.86 -22.32
C GLY A 170 -4.38 10.90 -20.81
N THR A 171 -5.63 11.06 -20.39
CA THR A 171 -6.05 11.07 -18.98
C THR A 171 -6.76 9.77 -18.65
N CYS A 172 -6.46 9.18 -17.49
CA CYS A 172 -7.20 8.03 -16.98
C CYS A 172 -8.59 8.49 -16.52
N THR A 173 -9.63 7.88 -17.07
CA THR A 173 -11.04 8.19 -16.76
C THR A 173 -11.80 7.03 -16.14
N GLY A 174 -11.11 5.89 -15.88
CA GLY A 174 -11.70 4.73 -15.28
C GLY A 174 -10.87 3.47 -15.47
N VAL A 175 -11.47 2.35 -15.15
CA VAL A 175 -10.86 1.02 -15.26
C VAL A 175 -11.84 0.00 -15.85
N ARG A 176 -11.34 -1.00 -16.58
CA ARG A 176 -12.08 -2.22 -16.93
C ARG A 176 -11.85 -3.25 -15.86
N VAL A 177 -12.92 -3.89 -15.43
CA VAL A 177 -12.93 -4.82 -14.29
C VAL A 177 -13.72 -6.06 -14.64
N ILE A 178 -13.20 -7.23 -14.30
CA ILE A 178 -13.98 -8.48 -14.29
C ILE A 178 -14.44 -8.71 -12.86
N GLU A 179 -15.77 -8.74 -12.66
CA GLU A 179 -16.41 -9.12 -11.40
C GLU A 179 -17.46 -10.19 -11.68
N TYR A 180 -17.47 -11.25 -10.88
CA TYR A 180 -18.42 -12.37 -11.06
C TYR A 180 -18.45 -12.96 -12.47
N GLY A 181 -17.33 -12.91 -13.20
CA GLY A 181 -17.19 -13.40 -14.57
C GLY A 181 -17.72 -12.45 -15.65
N ALA A 182 -18.19 -11.27 -15.31
CA ALA A 182 -18.61 -10.23 -16.25
C ALA A 182 -17.62 -9.08 -16.29
N GLU A 183 -17.30 -8.63 -17.51
CA GLU A 183 -16.49 -7.42 -17.68
C GLU A 183 -17.38 -6.18 -17.64
N THR A 184 -16.97 -5.20 -16.84
CA THR A 184 -17.63 -3.90 -16.67
C THR A 184 -16.62 -2.77 -16.67
N GLU A 185 -17.11 -1.55 -16.83
CA GLU A 185 -16.30 -0.33 -16.72
C GLU A 185 -16.74 0.46 -15.50
N ILE A 186 -15.75 0.94 -14.73
CA ILE A 186 -15.96 1.79 -13.56
C ILE A 186 -15.26 3.12 -13.84
N SER A 187 -16.02 4.21 -13.84
CA SER A 187 -15.46 5.54 -14.07
C SER A 187 -14.80 6.10 -12.82
N ALA A 188 -13.65 6.75 -13.00
CA ALA A 188 -12.90 7.39 -11.92
C ALA A 188 -12.14 8.62 -12.41
N ALA A 189 -12.01 9.61 -11.54
CA ALA A 189 -11.20 10.79 -11.85
C ALA A 189 -9.69 10.49 -11.82
N ALA A 190 -9.27 9.50 -11.01
CA ALA A 190 -7.88 9.04 -10.93
C ALA A 190 -7.79 7.55 -10.58
N ALA A 191 -6.70 6.90 -11.01
CA ALA A 191 -6.37 5.53 -10.61
C ALA A 191 -4.96 5.46 -10.04
N VAL A 192 -4.79 4.70 -8.96
CA VAL A 192 -3.49 4.35 -8.37
C VAL A 192 -3.21 2.88 -8.64
N ILE A 193 -2.17 2.59 -9.43
CA ILE A 193 -1.72 1.23 -9.71
C ILE A 193 -0.91 0.74 -8.50
N ALA A 194 -1.51 -0.12 -7.70
CA ALA A 194 -0.95 -0.70 -6.50
C ALA A 194 -0.95 -2.24 -6.52
N ALA A 195 -0.95 -2.82 -7.72
CA ALA A 195 -1.07 -4.27 -7.97
C ALA A 195 0.13 -5.11 -7.48
N GLY A 196 1.15 -4.47 -6.93
CA GLY A 196 2.39 -5.12 -6.50
C GLY A 196 3.37 -5.33 -7.64
N GLY A 197 4.36 -6.19 -7.40
CA GLY A 197 5.37 -6.49 -8.40
C GLY A 197 5.04 -7.75 -9.21
N PHE A 198 5.78 -7.95 -10.29
CA PHE A 198 5.59 -9.06 -11.24
C PHE A 198 6.24 -10.39 -10.82
N GLN A 199 6.86 -10.45 -9.64
CA GLN A 199 7.66 -11.61 -9.18
C GLN A 199 6.87 -12.93 -9.10
N ALA A 200 5.54 -12.86 -9.03
CA ALA A 200 4.66 -14.03 -9.04
C ALA A 200 4.12 -14.38 -10.43
N ASN A 201 4.57 -13.68 -11.48
CA ASN A 201 4.15 -13.92 -12.87
C ASN A 201 5.32 -14.53 -13.66
N PRO A 202 5.30 -15.86 -13.93
CA PRO A 202 6.40 -16.53 -14.65
C PRO A 202 6.63 -15.98 -16.05
N ASP A 203 5.57 -15.59 -16.74
CA ASP A 203 5.68 -15.08 -18.12
C ASP A 203 6.40 -13.73 -18.18
N MET A 204 6.16 -12.88 -17.18
CA MET A 204 6.88 -11.60 -17.05
C MET A 204 8.32 -11.75 -16.55
N LEU A 205 8.66 -12.88 -15.91
CA LEU A 205 10.03 -13.16 -15.47
C LEU A 205 10.90 -13.70 -16.59
N THR A 206 10.31 -14.24 -17.66
CA THR A 206 10.99 -14.86 -18.78
C THR A 206 11.01 -14.00 -20.05
N ALA A 207 10.32 -12.88 -20.03
CA ALA A 207 10.27 -11.90 -21.11
C ALA A 207 11.43 -10.90 -20.99
#